data_4fb0bba8e88075fdf8bca4fe8e9d3b92
#
_entry.id   4fb0bba8e88075fdf8bca4fe8e9d3b92
#
_cell.length_a   1.000
_cell.length_b   1.000
_cell.length_c   1.000
_cell.angle_alpha   90.00
_cell.angle_beta   90.00
_cell.angle_gamma   90.00
#
_symmetry.space_group_name_H-M   'P 1'
#
loop_
_entity.id
_entity.type
_entity.pdbx_description
1 polymer ?
#
loop_
_entity_poly.entity_id
_entity_poly.type
_entity_poly.pdbx_seq_one_letter_code
_entity_poly.pdbx_strand_id
1 'polypeptide(L)'
;AKTLYPREDVSSRIPGVSTLKMVWIKLKEWITAVKLERNYTKDEIMNMYMNQIFFGSNAYGIKAAAQTFFGKNPIDLTVEESATLVGMVNKPTRYNPAINPDKSLTRRNFVISQMEKAGFISEHERDSIQQIPITLSYQIQDHNAGVGPYFRDMLRRTMNAKEPKRSSYNQYEDYKVDSLLWADDQLYGWLNKNRKADGTSYNLDKDGL
;
A
#
# COMPACT_ATOMS: atom_id res chain seq x y z
N ALA A 1 -4.23 -12.56 -5.90
CA ALA A 1 -5.65 -12.78 -5.66
C ALA A 1 -6.06 -12.36 -4.23
N LYS A 2 -5.32 -12.77 -3.20
CA LYS A 2 -5.65 -12.46 -1.79
C LYS A 2 -5.69 -10.95 -1.48
N THR A 3 -4.88 -10.14 -2.13
CA THR A 3 -4.83 -8.68 -1.97
C THR A 3 -5.97 -7.95 -2.65
N LEU A 4 -6.65 -8.60 -3.60
CA LEU A 4 -7.78 -8.03 -4.35
C LEU A 4 -9.12 -8.14 -3.59
N TYR A 5 -9.19 -8.99 -2.58
CA TYR A 5 -10.39 -9.16 -1.77
C TYR A 5 -10.08 -8.79 -0.32
N PRO A 6 -10.54 -7.62 0.16
CA PRO A 6 -10.47 -7.28 1.57
C PRO A 6 -11.22 -8.36 2.36
N ARG A 7 -10.61 -8.86 3.42
CA ARG A 7 -11.29 -9.77 4.34
C ARG A 7 -12.29 -8.95 5.13
N GLU A 8 -13.54 -9.01 4.75
CA GLU A 8 -14.63 -8.61 5.63
C GLU A 8 -14.57 -9.47 6.90
N ASP A 9 -14.88 -8.84 8.04
CA ASP A 9 -14.90 -9.55 9.34
C ASP A 9 -15.80 -10.78 9.25
N VAL A 10 -15.19 -11.96 9.29
CA VAL A 10 -15.88 -13.26 9.20
C VAL A 10 -16.47 -13.65 10.54
N SER A 11 -16.47 -12.76 11.54
CA SER A 11 -17.05 -13.02 12.85
C SER A 11 -18.58 -13.12 12.75
N SER A 12 -19.11 -14.34 12.68
CA SER A 12 -20.52 -14.58 12.88
C SER A 12 -20.74 -15.28 14.23
N ARG A 13 -21.75 -14.86 14.98
CA ARG A 13 -22.18 -15.49 16.24
C ARG A 13 -22.70 -16.92 16.06
N ILE A 14 -22.88 -17.38 14.81
CA ILE A 14 -23.45 -18.69 14.51
C ILE A 14 -22.32 -19.65 14.15
N PRO A 15 -22.13 -20.77 14.90
CA PRO A 15 -21.14 -21.79 14.58
C PRO A 15 -21.39 -22.38 13.17
N GLY A 16 -20.33 -22.47 12.36
CA GLY A 16 -20.41 -23.02 10.99
C GLY A 16 -20.60 -21.98 9.88
N VAL A 17 -21.23 -20.83 10.11
CA VAL A 17 -21.42 -19.78 9.09
C VAL A 17 -20.09 -19.10 8.76
N SER A 18 -19.21 -18.93 9.73
CA SER A 18 -17.84 -18.40 9.53
C SER A 18 -17.00 -19.32 8.63
N THR A 19 -17.14 -20.63 8.78
CA THR A 19 -16.42 -21.63 7.97
C THR A 19 -16.91 -21.61 6.52
N LEU A 20 -18.21 -21.58 6.29
CA LEU A 20 -18.80 -21.49 4.95
C LEU A 20 -18.42 -20.19 4.24
N LYS A 21 -18.43 -19.06 4.95
CA LYS A 21 -17.94 -17.77 4.40
C LYS A 21 -16.46 -17.83 4.02
N MET A 22 -15.63 -18.46 4.86
CA MET A 22 -14.20 -18.65 4.54
C MET A 22 -13.99 -19.52 3.30
N VAL A 23 -14.73 -20.61 3.17
CA VAL A 23 -14.68 -21.49 1.98
C VAL A 23 -15.08 -20.69 0.73
N TRP A 24 -16.16 -19.91 0.80
CA TRP A 24 -16.61 -19.08 -0.31
C TRP A 24 -15.58 -18.03 -0.73
N ILE A 25 -14.93 -17.34 0.23
CA ILE A 25 -13.86 -16.40 -0.05
C ILE A 25 -12.68 -17.11 -0.73
N LYS A 26 -12.30 -18.29 -0.24
CA LYS A 26 -11.23 -19.10 -0.83
C LYS A 26 -11.55 -19.55 -2.25
N LEU A 27 -12.78 -19.89 -2.53
CA LEU A 27 -13.21 -20.26 -3.87
C LEU A 27 -13.12 -19.06 -4.84
N LYS A 28 -13.53 -17.88 -4.41
CA LYS A 28 -13.34 -16.64 -5.19
C LYS A 28 -11.86 -16.32 -5.42
N GLU A 29 -11.01 -16.41 -4.38
CA GLU A 29 -9.57 -16.23 -4.52
C GLU A 29 -8.97 -17.20 -5.55
N TRP A 30 -9.40 -18.47 -5.52
CA TRP A 30 -8.92 -19.49 -6.46
C TRP A 30 -9.35 -19.22 -7.91
N ILE A 31 -10.62 -18.92 -8.14
CA ILE A 31 -11.14 -18.58 -9.48
C ILE A 31 -10.38 -17.37 -10.04
N THR A 32 -10.13 -16.35 -9.21
CA THR A 32 -9.39 -15.15 -9.62
C THR A 32 -7.93 -15.47 -9.92
N ALA A 33 -7.30 -16.35 -9.14
CA ALA A 33 -5.93 -16.79 -9.41
C ALA A 33 -5.81 -17.48 -10.78
N VAL A 34 -6.75 -18.40 -11.07
CA VAL A 34 -6.80 -19.08 -12.39
C VAL A 34 -7.03 -18.09 -13.54
N LYS A 35 -7.91 -17.10 -13.34
CA LYS A 35 -8.14 -16.06 -14.36
C LYS A 35 -6.88 -15.19 -14.58
N LEU A 36 -6.18 -14.82 -13.52
CA LEU A 36 -4.92 -14.08 -13.63
C LEU A 36 -3.86 -14.89 -14.39
N GLU A 37 -3.68 -16.16 -14.04
CA GLU A 37 -2.68 -17.03 -14.65
C GLU A 37 -2.98 -17.33 -16.13
N ARG A 38 -4.25 -17.28 -16.54
CA ARG A 38 -4.66 -17.44 -17.95
C ARG A 38 -4.43 -16.19 -18.80
N ASN A 39 -4.51 -15.00 -18.20
CA ASN A 39 -4.50 -13.74 -18.94
C ASN A 39 -3.16 -12.99 -18.83
N TYR A 40 -2.31 -13.34 -17.88
CA TYR A 40 -1.05 -12.66 -17.59
C TYR A 40 0.07 -13.65 -17.40
N THR A 41 1.26 -13.27 -17.83
CA THR A 41 2.50 -14.01 -17.56
C THR A 41 2.87 -13.91 -16.07
N LYS A 42 3.74 -14.81 -15.61
CA LYS A 42 4.23 -14.77 -14.22
C LYS A 42 4.94 -13.45 -13.89
N ASP A 43 5.68 -12.90 -14.83
CA ASP A 43 6.39 -11.63 -14.65
C ASP A 43 5.42 -10.44 -14.55
N GLU A 44 4.37 -10.40 -15.34
CA GLU A 44 3.34 -9.39 -15.25
C GLU A 44 2.59 -9.48 -13.92
N ILE A 45 2.24 -10.68 -13.45
CA ILE A 45 1.61 -10.90 -12.15
C ILE A 45 2.55 -10.44 -11.02
N MET A 46 3.84 -10.74 -11.11
CA MET A 46 4.84 -10.31 -10.14
C MET A 46 4.97 -8.78 -10.12
N ASN A 47 5.05 -8.16 -11.29
CA ASN A 47 5.09 -6.70 -11.42
C ASN A 47 3.87 -6.03 -10.81
N MET A 48 2.67 -6.50 -11.11
CA MET A 48 1.43 -6.00 -10.50
C MET A 48 1.45 -6.16 -8.98
N TYR A 49 1.91 -7.31 -8.48
CA TYR A 49 2.02 -7.59 -7.06
C TYR A 49 3.00 -6.63 -6.37
N MET A 50 4.23 -6.51 -6.90
CA MET A 50 5.28 -5.66 -6.32
C MET A 50 4.91 -4.17 -6.34
N ASN A 51 4.09 -3.73 -7.28
CA ASN A 51 3.62 -2.35 -7.35
C ASN A 51 2.48 -2.01 -6.38
N GLN A 52 1.82 -3.03 -5.82
CA GLN A 52 0.66 -2.81 -4.92
C GLN A 52 0.92 -3.13 -3.46
N ILE A 53 1.93 -3.95 -3.14
CA ILE A 53 2.12 -4.38 -1.76
C ILE A 53 2.61 -3.23 -0.87
N PHE A 54 2.21 -3.31 0.40
CA PHE A 54 2.64 -2.39 1.43
C PHE A 54 3.95 -2.86 2.05
N PHE A 55 4.97 -1.98 2.06
CA PHE A 55 6.30 -2.23 2.64
C PHE A 55 6.51 -1.58 4.02
N GLY A 56 5.49 -0.94 4.59
CA GLY A 56 5.66 -0.14 5.81
C GLY A 56 6.04 1.31 5.51
N SER A 57 6.07 2.17 6.55
CA SER A 57 6.49 3.58 6.43
C SER A 57 5.78 4.35 5.30
N ASN A 58 4.49 4.11 5.11
CA ASN A 58 3.68 4.65 4.00
C ASN A 58 4.14 4.27 2.59
N ALA A 59 5.09 3.34 2.44
CA ALA A 59 5.58 2.91 1.15
C ALA A 59 4.67 1.83 0.54
N TYR A 60 3.90 2.18 -0.47
CA TYR A 60 3.10 1.28 -1.30
C TYR A 60 3.81 1.06 -2.63
N GLY A 61 4.10 -0.19 -2.93
CA GLY A 61 4.85 -0.61 -4.11
C GLY A 61 6.36 -0.50 -3.97
N ILE A 62 7.05 -1.28 -4.80
CA ILE A 62 8.51 -1.45 -4.76
C ILE A 62 9.27 -0.14 -5.02
N LYS A 63 8.74 0.73 -5.89
CA LYS A 63 9.37 2.01 -6.22
C LYS A 63 9.38 2.94 -5.00
N ALA A 64 8.24 3.09 -4.34
CA ALA A 64 8.14 3.91 -3.13
C ALA A 64 9.00 3.31 -2.00
N ALA A 65 9.04 1.98 -1.85
CA ALA A 65 9.86 1.32 -0.85
C ALA A 65 11.36 1.54 -1.10
N ALA A 66 11.84 1.34 -2.34
CA ALA A 66 13.23 1.56 -2.70
C ALA A 66 13.69 2.99 -2.41
N GLN A 67 12.84 3.96 -2.73
CA GLN A 67 13.12 5.37 -2.44
C GLN A 67 13.06 5.70 -0.95
N THR A 68 12.06 5.19 -0.23
CA THR A 68 11.90 5.45 1.21
C THR A 68 13.05 4.88 2.04
N PHE A 69 13.50 3.65 1.74
CA PHE A 69 14.50 2.97 2.56
C PHE A 69 15.93 3.18 2.09
N PHE A 70 16.15 3.30 0.77
CA PHE A 70 17.49 3.35 0.17
C PHE A 70 17.76 4.58 -0.69
N GLY A 71 16.76 5.44 -0.95
CA GLY A 71 16.91 6.62 -1.80
C GLY A 71 17.23 6.30 -3.26
N LYS A 72 16.92 5.08 -3.73
CA LYS A 72 17.27 4.55 -5.05
C LYS A 72 16.04 4.17 -5.86
N ASN A 73 16.21 4.04 -7.18
CA ASN A 73 15.20 3.37 -7.98
C ASN A 73 15.32 1.83 -7.82
N PRO A 74 14.26 1.06 -8.07
CA PRO A 74 14.30 -0.40 -7.94
C PRO A 74 15.40 -1.09 -8.75
N ILE A 75 15.75 -0.55 -9.91
CA ILE A 75 16.79 -1.09 -10.80
C ILE A 75 18.21 -0.92 -10.23
N ASP A 76 18.40 0.07 -9.35
CA ASP A 76 19.69 0.44 -8.77
C ASP A 76 19.92 -0.23 -7.40
N LEU A 77 18.95 -1.03 -6.93
CA LEU A 77 19.07 -1.75 -5.66
C LEU A 77 20.10 -2.88 -5.78
N THR A 78 20.92 -3.00 -4.76
CA THR A 78 21.83 -4.14 -4.62
C THR A 78 21.06 -5.40 -4.18
N VAL A 79 21.71 -6.56 -4.20
CA VAL A 79 21.09 -7.83 -3.83
C VAL A 79 20.63 -7.82 -2.37
N GLU A 80 21.48 -7.32 -1.45
CA GLU A 80 21.15 -7.22 -0.03
C GLU A 80 20.03 -6.23 0.27
N GLU A 81 19.96 -5.12 -0.47
CA GLU A 81 18.86 -4.14 -0.37
C GLU A 81 17.54 -4.76 -0.87
N SER A 82 17.59 -5.42 -2.02
CA SER A 82 16.44 -6.14 -2.58
C SER A 82 15.95 -7.24 -1.64
N ALA A 83 16.86 -8.04 -1.08
CA ALA A 83 16.54 -9.09 -0.12
C ALA A 83 15.91 -8.52 1.16
N THR A 84 16.34 -7.31 1.59
CA THR A 84 15.72 -6.60 2.72
C THR A 84 14.27 -6.26 2.43
N LEU A 85 13.98 -5.65 1.29
CA LEU A 85 12.60 -5.31 0.89
C LEU A 85 11.73 -6.56 0.75
N VAL A 86 12.22 -7.62 0.09
CA VAL A 86 11.50 -8.90 -0.01
C VAL A 86 11.23 -9.49 1.38
N GLY A 87 12.19 -9.39 2.29
CA GLY A 87 12.01 -9.82 3.67
C GLY A 87 10.87 -9.11 4.40
N MET A 88 10.69 -7.82 4.13
CA MET A 88 9.63 -7.00 4.73
C MET A 88 8.22 -7.40 4.29
N VAL A 89 8.03 -7.92 3.08
CA VAL A 89 6.71 -8.29 2.52
C VAL A 89 5.91 -9.20 3.46
N ASN A 90 6.56 -10.08 4.19
CA ASN A 90 5.91 -11.02 5.10
C ASN A 90 5.22 -10.32 6.28
N LYS A 91 5.93 -9.38 6.94
CA LYS A 91 5.42 -8.57 8.07
C LYS A 91 6.10 -7.18 8.05
N PRO A 92 5.55 -6.22 7.28
CA PRO A 92 6.20 -4.93 7.02
C PRO A 92 6.61 -4.15 8.28
N THR A 93 5.76 -4.12 9.30
CA THR A 93 6.09 -3.42 10.56
C THR A 93 7.16 -4.16 11.37
N ARG A 94 7.10 -5.51 11.41
CA ARG A 94 8.04 -6.32 12.23
C ARG A 94 9.45 -6.34 11.65
N TYR A 95 9.55 -6.39 10.32
CA TYR A 95 10.82 -6.48 9.60
C TYR A 95 11.26 -5.16 8.98
N ASN A 96 10.70 -4.06 9.46
CA ASN A 96 11.11 -2.71 9.05
C ASN A 96 12.51 -2.41 9.58
N PRO A 97 13.50 -2.18 8.70
CA PRO A 97 14.90 -1.97 9.14
C PRO A 97 15.09 -0.64 9.90
N ALA A 98 14.24 0.35 9.70
CA ALA A 98 14.29 1.60 10.45
C ALA A 98 13.75 1.47 11.88
N ILE A 99 12.88 0.46 12.13
CA ILE A 99 12.24 0.25 13.46
C ILE A 99 12.90 -0.92 14.19
N ASN A 100 13.18 -2.01 13.49
CA ASN A 100 13.66 -3.28 14.04
C ASN A 100 14.87 -3.81 13.24
N PRO A 101 16.06 -3.17 13.29
CA PRO A 101 17.20 -3.50 12.44
C PRO A 101 17.62 -4.97 12.58
N ASP A 102 17.70 -5.51 13.80
CA ASP A 102 18.15 -6.90 14.05
C ASP A 102 17.20 -7.94 13.44
N LYS A 103 15.89 -7.72 13.57
CA LYS A 103 14.87 -8.60 12.99
C LYS A 103 14.86 -8.50 11.46
N SER A 104 15.10 -7.31 10.93
CA SER A 104 15.24 -7.08 9.51
C SER A 104 16.47 -7.79 8.96
N LEU A 105 17.61 -7.67 9.62
CA LEU A 105 18.86 -8.35 9.25
C LEU A 105 18.68 -9.88 9.24
N THR A 106 18.10 -10.43 10.29
CA THR A 106 17.82 -11.88 10.37
C THR A 106 16.89 -12.32 9.23
N ARG A 107 15.88 -11.53 8.93
CA ARG A 107 14.92 -11.84 7.86
C ARG A 107 15.53 -11.70 6.46
N ARG A 108 16.37 -10.69 6.24
CA ARG A 108 17.16 -10.53 5.00
C ARG A 108 18.07 -11.74 4.78
N ASN A 109 18.82 -12.15 5.80
CA ASN A 109 19.73 -13.28 5.70
C ASN A 109 18.99 -14.59 5.42
N PHE A 110 17.77 -14.76 5.94
CA PHE A 110 16.89 -15.86 5.55
C PHE A 110 16.54 -15.81 4.06
N VAL A 111 16.18 -14.63 3.51
CA VAL A 111 15.86 -14.48 2.08
C VAL A 111 17.09 -14.84 1.23
N ILE A 112 18.28 -14.34 1.57
CA ILE A 112 19.53 -14.62 0.87
C ILE A 112 19.83 -16.13 0.90
N SER A 113 19.61 -16.82 2.04
CA SER A 113 19.76 -18.29 2.10
C SER A 113 18.74 -19.04 1.23
N GLN A 114 17.53 -18.48 1.01
CA GLN A 114 16.58 -19.09 0.05
C GLN A 114 17.00 -18.86 -1.41
N MET A 115 17.65 -17.72 -1.71
CA MET A 115 18.19 -17.46 -3.05
C MET A 115 19.33 -18.46 -3.40
N GLU A 116 20.19 -18.75 -2.43
CA GLU A 116 21.23 -19.78 -2.59
C GLU A 116 20.61 -21.17 -2.83
N LYS A 117 19.67 -21.59 -1.99
CA LYS A 117 18.98 -22.87 -2.14
C LYS A 117 18.25 -23.02 -3.49
N ALA A 118 17.77 -21.91 -4.04
CA ALA A 118 17.12 -21.85 -5.33
C ALA A 118 18.12 -21.76 -6.52
N GLY A 119 19.43 -21.70 -6.25
CA GLY A 119 20.48 -21.67 -7.26
C GLY A 119 20.67 -20.30 -7.93
N PHE A 120 20.16 -19.22 -7.37
CA PHE A 120 20.34 -17.86 -7.90
C PHE A 120 21.70 -17.25 -7.53
N ILE A 121 22.28 -17.68 -6.42
CA ILE A 121 23.60 -17.24 -5.92
C ILE A 121 24.36 -18.46 -5.41
N SER A 122 25.69 -18.38 -5.44
CA SER A 122 26.57 -19.39 -4.86
C SER A 122 26.65 -19.28 -3.33
N GLU A 123 27.17 -20.33 -2.69
CA GLU A 123 27.43 -20.34 -1.23
C GLU A 123 28.37 -19.21 -0.80
N HIS A 124 29.46 -18.99 -1.57
CA HIS A 124 30.42 -17.93 -1.31
C HIS A 124 29.79 -16.52 -1.41
N GLU A 125 28.92 -16.29 -2.39
CA GLU A 125 28.18 -15.03 -2.52
C GLU A 125 27.21 -14.83 -1.37
N ARG A 126 26.47 -15.88 -0.96
CA ARG A 126 25.60 -15.85 0.21
C ARG A 126 26.36 -15.37 1.44
N ASP A 127 27.49 -15.99 1.74
CA ASP A 127 28.29 -15.68 2.94
C ASP A 127 28.83 -14.25 2.90
N SER A 128 29.29 -13.81 1.74
CA SER A 128 29.76 -12.45 1.52
C SER A 128 28.63 -11.42 1.72
N ILE A 129 27.47 -11.63 1.11
CA ILE A 129 26.33 -10.70 1.17
C ILE A 129 25.74 -10.65 2.59
N GLN A 130 25.71 -11.76 3.32
CA GLN A 130 25.18 -11.80 4.68
C GLN A 130 26.02 -11.00 5.68
N GLN A 131 27.29 -10.77 5.40
CA GLN A 131 28.19 -9.95 6.25
C GLN A 131 27.96 -8.43 6.03
N ILE A 132 27.38 -8.03 4.92
CA ILE A 132 27.13 -6.60 4.63
C ILE A 132 26.07 -6.06 5.59
N PRO A 133 26.32 -4.96 6.33
CA PRO A 133 25.30 -4.34 7.18
C PRO A 133 24.18 -3.71 6.34
N ILE A 134 22.98 -3.57 6.92
CA ILE A 134 21.92 -2.82 6.28
C ILE A 134 22.19 -1.33 6.44
N THR A 135 22.52 -0.66 5.35
CA THR A 135 22.72 0.80 5.32
C THR A 135 21.50 1.46 4.74
N LEU A 136 20.84 2.30 5.52
CA LEU A 136 19.60 3.00 5.11
C LEU A 136 19.89 4.44 4.71
N SER A 137 19.21 4.88 3.64
CA SER A 137 18.99 6.28 3.32
C SER A 137 17.51 6.61 3.59
N TYR A 138 17.09 6.43 4.85
CA TYR A 138 15.68 6.43 5.22
C TYR A 138 15.07 7.82 5.15
N GLN A 139 14.13 7.98 4.24
CA GLN A 139 13.32 9.19 4.09
C GLN A 139 11.87 8.79 3.90
N ILE A 140 11.04 9.12 4.88
CA ILE A 140 9.59 8.95 4.71
C ILE A 140 9.17 9.92 3.62
N GLN A 141 8.66 9.38 2.52
CA GLN A 141 7.99 10.21 1.53
C GLN A 141 6.64 10.65 2.12
N ASP A 142 6.66 11.81 2.76
CA ASP A 142 5.44 12.47 3.19
C ASP A 142 4.67 12.92 1.93
N HIS A 143 3.33 12.90 2.01
CA HIS A 143 2.47 13.49 1.00
C HIS A 143 2.76 14.98 0.74
N ASN A 144 3.52 15.64 1.63
CA ASN A 144 4.07 16.98 1.42
C ASN A 144 5.31 16.98 0.52
N ALA A 145 5.94 15.83 0.26
CA ALA A 145 7.07 15.73 -0.67
C ALA A 145 6.58 15.54 -2.11
N GLY A 146 7.26 16.15 -3.08
CA GLY A 146 6.97 16.03 -4.51
C GLY A 146 6.37 17.29 -5.13
N VAL A 147 6.02 17.22 -6.42
CA VAL A 147 5.53 18.37 -7.20
C VAL A 147 4.13 18.77 -6.74
N GLY A 148 3.99 20.01 -6.28
CA GLY A 148 2.71 20.63 -5.93
C GLY A 148 2.05 20.10 -4.63
N PRO A 149 2.76 20.02 -3.49
CA PRO A 149 2.17 19.57 -2.23
C PRO A 149 1.00 20.46 -1.80
N TYR A 150 1.12 21.76 -1.98
CA TYR A 150 0.06 22.72 -1.68
C TYR A 150 -1.19 22.49 -2.55
N PHE A 151 -1.00 22.21 -3.84
CA PHE A 151 -2.12 21.93 -4.75
C PHE A 151 -2.85 20.64 -4.37
N ARG A 152 -2.11 19.58 -4.01
CA ARG A 152 -2.71 18.33 -3.54
C ARG A 152 -3.47 18.48 -2.23
N ASP A 153 -2.94 19.25 -1.28
CA ASP A 153 -3.63 19.55 -0.02
C ASP A 153 -4.89 20.38 -0.27
N MET A 154 -4.81 21.37 -1.14
CA MET A 154 -5.98 22.16 -1.56
C MET A 154 -7.05 21.26 -2.20
N LEU A 155 -6.69 20.42 -3.16
CA LEU A 155 -7.64 19.48 -3.79
C LEU A 155 -8.24 18.53 -2.75
N ARG A 156 -7.42 17.97 -1.86
CA ARG A 156 -7.89 17.08 -0.80
C ARG A 156 -8.93 17.77 0.10
N ARG A 157 -8.68 19.00 0.52
CA ARG A 157 -9.61 19.79 1.33
C ARG A 157 -10.90 20.08 0.57
N THR A 158 -10.79 20.53 -0.67
CA THR A 158 -11.94 20.84 -1.52
C THR A 158 -12.81 19.61 -1.75
N MET A 159 -12.22 18.47 -2.13
CA MET A 159 -12.98 17.24 -2.42
C MET A 159 -13.56 16.58 -1.16
N ASN A 160 -12.94 16.74 0.02
CA ASN A 160 -13.44 16.24 1.30
C ASN A 160 -14.42 17.18 2.01
N ALA A 161 -14.70 18.37 1.46
CA ALA A 161 -15.63 19.31 2.07
C ALA A 161 -16.98 18.63 2.37
N LYS A 162 -17.53 18.90 3.53
CA LYS A 162 -18.83 18.39 3.95
C LYS A 162 -19.92 19.38 3.60
N GLU A 163 -21.16 18.88 3.48
CA GLU A 163 -22.32 19.74 3.29
C GLU A 163 -22.38 20.80 4.41
N PRO A 164 -22.41 22.10 4.01
CA PRO A 164 -22.40 23.19 4.99
C PRO A 164 -23.67 23.19 5.84
N LYS A 165 -23.50 23.22 7.15
CA LYS A 165 -24.62 23.36 8.11
C LYS A 165 -24.50 24.70 8.82
N ARG A 166 -25.56 25.52 8.82
CA ARG A 166 -25.54 26.84 9.42
C ARG A 166 -25.01 26.86 10.87
N SER A 167 -25.29 25.81 11.63
CA SER A 167 -24.86 25.67 13.03
C SER A 167 -23.33 25.50 13.20
N SER A 168 -22.62 25.21 12.13
CA SER A 168 -21.16 24.99 12.15
C SER A 168 -20.35 26.26 11.88
N TYR A 169 -21.02 27.39 11.61
CA TYR A 169 -20.38 28.65 11.22
C TYR A 169 -20.70 29.78 12.21
N ASN A 170 -19.69 30.50 12.62
CA ASN A 170 -19.84 31.68 13.49
C ASN A 170 -20.41 32.87 12.71
N GLN A 171 -19.99 33.04 11.44
CA GLN A 171 -20.45 34.13 10.58
C GLN A 171 -21.36 33.60 9.48
N TYR A 172 -22.39 34.39 9.14
CA TYR A 172 -23.35 34.04 8.08
C TYR A 172 -22.73 34.07 6.70
N GLU A 173 -21.80 35.01 6.47
CA GLU A 173 -21.15 35.17 5.16
C GLU A 173 -20.30 33.94 4.81
N ASP A 174 -19.55 33.37 5.76
CA ASP A 174 -18.77 32.15 5.55
C ASP A 174 -19.66 30.97 5.19
N TYR A 175 -20.78 30.82 5.91
CA TYR A 175 -21.79 29.79 5.57
C TYR A 175 -22.35 29.96 4.17
N LYS A 176 -22.63 31.21 3.73
CA LYS A 176 -23.17 31.52 2.43
C LYS A 176 -22.19 31.18 1.32
N VAL A 177 -20.89 31.53 1.49
CA VAL A 177 -19.83 31.23 0.56
C VAL A 177 -19.69 29.70 0.40
N ASP A 178 -19.58 28.95 1.48
CA ASP A 178 -19.42 27.50 1.42
C ASP A 178 -20.68 26.82 0.84
N SER A 179 -21.88 27.38 1.11
CA SER A 179 -23.12 26.86 0.53
C SER A 179 -23.19 27.06 -0.99
N LEU A 180 -22.70 28.18 -1.49
CA LEU A 180 -22.59 28.44 -2.92
C LEU A 180 -21.55 27.51 -3.57
N LEU A 181 -20.38 27.36 -2.95
CA LEU A 181 -19.36 26.41 -3.41
C LEU A 181 -19.91 24.98 -3.44
N TRP A 182 -20.66 24.58 -2.42
CA TRP A 182 -21.30 23.27 -2.39
C TRP A 182 -22.30 23.08 -3.54
N ALA A 183 -23.05 24.10 -3.88
CA ALA A 183 -24.07 24.02 -4.93
C ALA A 183 -23.47 24.04 -6.34
N ASP A 184 -22.51 24.93 -6.58
CA ASP A 184 -22.05 25.28 -7.93
C ASP A 184 -20.72 24.62 -8.32
N ASP A 185 -19.80 24.36 -7.35
CA ASP A 185 -18.52 23.73 -7.65
C ASP A 185 -18.65 22.20 -7.62
N GLN A 186 -18.37 21.58 -8.76
CA GLN A 186 -18.41 20.12 -8.89
C GLN A 186 -17.36 19.40 -8.05
N LEU A 187 -16.20 20.03 -7.79
CA LEU A 187 -15.13 19.44 -7.02
C LEU A 187 -15.33 19.62 -5.51
N TYR A 188 -16.03 20.68 -5.11
CA TYR A 188 -16.27 20.97 -3.69
C TYR A 188 -17.19 19.92 -3.06
N GLY A 189 -16.64 19.12 -2.16
CA GLY A 189 -17.35 18.00 -1.52
C GLY A 189 -17.60 16.79 -2.42
N TRP A 190 -16.88 16.65 -3.52
CA TRP A 190 -17.09 15.58 -4.49
C TRP A 190 -17.14 14.18 -3.85
N LEU A 191 -16.24 13.88 -2.89
CA LEU A 191 -16.19 12.60 -2.17
C LEU A 191 -17.41 12.33 -1.29
N ASN A 192 -18.07 13.39 -0.82
CA ASN A 192 -19.27 13.29 0.01
C ASN A 192 -20.55 13.27 -0.81
N LYS A 193 -20.52 13.86 -2.02
CA LYS A 193 -21.64 13.88 -2.97
C LYS A 193 -21.75 12.58 -3.77
N ASN A 194 -20.63 11.90 -4.00
CA ASN A 194 -20.55 10.74 -4.89
C ASN A 194 -20.27 9.45 -4.12
N ARG A 195 -20.76 8.34 -4.67
CA ARG A 195 -20.56 6.98 -4.16
C ARG A 195 -20.08 6.09 -5.28
N LYS A 196 -19.33 5.04 -4.93
CA LYS A 196 -18.98 3.97 -5.86
C LYS A 196 -20.22 3.17 -6.27
N ALA A 197 -20.13 2.40 -7.33
CA ALA A 197 -21.21 1.55 -7.82
C ALA A 197 -21.70 0.53 -6.77
N ASP A 198 -20.88 0.18 -5.79
CA ASP A 198 -21.20 -0.70 -4.65
C ASP A 198 -21.80 0.06 -3.44
N GLY A 199 -22.02 1.38 -3.57
CA GLY A 199 -22.55 2.25 -2.51
C GLY A 199 -21.53 2.73 -1.49
N THR A 200 -20.28 2.28 -1.56
CA THR A 200 -19.21 2.71 -0.64
C THR A 200 -18.69 4.12 -0.98
N SER A 201 -18.08 4.78 0.00
CA SER A 201 -17.45 6.09 -0.20
C SER A 201 -16.11 5.95 -0.93
N TYR A 202 -15.79 6.92 -1.77
CA TYR A 202 -14.45 7.06 -2.33
C TYR A 202 -13.43 7.44 -1.25
N ASN A 203 -12.19 7.00 -1.42
CA ASN A 203 -11.06 7.34 -0.56
C ASN A 203 -9.88 7.75 -1.43
N LEU A 204 -9.44 9.01 -1.33
CA LEU A 204 -8.33 9.56 -2.14
C LEU A 204 -7.03 8.77 -2.01
N ASP A 205 -6.73 8.25 -0.82
CA ASP A 205 -5.48 7.54 -0.56
C ASP A 205 -5.48 6.09 -1.09
N LYS A 206 -6.66 5.51 -1.28
CA LYS A 206 -6.82 4.11 -1.71
C LYS A 206 -7.26 3.97 -3.17
N ASP A 207 -8.03 4.92 -3.66
CA ASP A 207 -8.66 4.81 -4.97
C ASP A 207 -7.86 5.53 -6.07
N GLY A 208 -6.75 6.21 -5.72
CA GLY A 208 -5.78 6.72 -6.69
C GLY A 208 -6.28 7.91 -7.51
N LEU A 209 -6.89 8.89 -6.86
CA LEU A 209 -7.19 10.19 -7.48
C LEU A 209 -6.03 11.17 -7.34
#